data_98a64486f271a4f2ee464442dfae4b5e
#
_entry.id   98a64486f271a4f2ee464442dfae4b5e
#
_cell.length_a   1.000
_cell.length_b   1.000
_cell.length_c   1.000
_cell.angle_alpha   90.00
_cell.angle_beta   90.00
_cell.angle_gamma   90.00
#
_symmetry.space_group_name_H-M   'P 1'
#
loop_
_entity.id
_entity.type
_entity.pdbx_description
1 polymer ?
#
loop_
_entity_poly.entity_id
_entity_poly.type
_entity_poly.pdbx_seq_one_letter_code
_entity_poly.pdbx_strand_id
1 'polypeptide(L)'
;AIEQALALLGKKRVLLQIHDPSFPGAPDEDVGRGTPYGTAGVDFARFAKSIGFTGLQLGPQGQTTRGNPSPYDSTAFSRNFLSLSFAALHGDPVWGALVDDDLLDSALTAAAGAPADRTQHQRAYDAQLALCNRAFERYREARSRATIDTRELDRFREDNRFWLEPDAMYEALSREYGTADWRRWSGPNAEVDRSLSCAPGALRDAAASRRAELTKRYADDLERYALVQYLVHWQHQQFHRRANEMGLSLYADLQVGLALRDRWRLHPLFLRGYLLGAPPSRTNAEGQPWGYPVLDPDVYSGETPAGSGVGYLASRARKLFAEFDGVRLDHPQGLVCPWVYRSDDPDPFHAVQNGARLFSSPALADHPDLARYAIARADQLATGGDVARHADEWVAGLDPEQVDRYATLLSVIMDEARSRGLDPRSIACETLSTQPYPLKRVMERFGLGRFRVTQKMDVGDPGDVYRTDNAVEADWVMMGNHDTRPIWARIAEWEAQGRIRDRAAYLARRLAPRGEVDALRARIAGDRGTMVHAYFADLLVSDAQNVIVFFADLFGTEETYNAPGTVGPENWSLRVRPDYRERYRRDAGDLRALNIAYACSLATKSPLAEGAPRELGQRLERVARQSA
;
A
#
# COMPACT_ATOMS: atom_id res chain seq x y z
N ALA A 1 27.19 -4.48 -12.54
CA ALA A 1 27.23 -5.89 -12.10
C ALA A 1 25.87 -6.34 -11.57
N ILE A 2 25.25 -5.60 -10.62
CA ILE A 2 23.95 -5.97 -10.03
C ILE A 2 22.85 -6.01 -11.11
N GLU A 3 22.67 -4.95 -11.91
CA GLU A 3 21.67 -4.92 -12.99
C GLU A 3 21.87 -6.07 -14.00
N GLN A 4 23.13 -6.39 -14.34
CA GLN A 4 23.45 -7.50 -15.21
C GLN A 4 23.06 -8.86 -14.60
N ALA A 5 23.29 -9.04 -13.29
CA ALA A 5 22.89 -10.24 -12.58
C ALA A 5 21.38 -10.40 -12.50
N LEU A 6 20.65 -9.33 -12.15
CA LEU A 6 19.20 -9.33 -12.09
C LEU A 6 18.56 -9.63 -13.46
N ALA A 7 19.09 -9.04 -14.53
CA ALA A 7 18.63 -9.31 -15.89
C ALA A 7 18.87 -10.78 -16.28
N LEU A 8 20.04 -11.33 -15.98
CA LEU A 8 20.38 -12.73 -16.23
C LEU A 8 19.49 -13.70 -15.45
N LEU A 9 19.15 -13.35 -14.20
CA LEU A 9 18.23 -14.10 -13.34
C LEU A 9 16.74 -13.85 -13.69
N GLY A 10 16.44 -13.18 -14.80
CA GLY A 10 15.08 -12.94 -15.28
C GLY A 10 14.28 -11.95 -14.45
N LYS A 11 14.91 -11.15 -13.58
CA LYS A 11 14.20 -10.19 -12.71
C LYS A 11 13.91 -8.92 -13.48
N LYS A 12 12.62 -8.62 -13.67
CA LYS A 12 12.15 -7.41 -14.38
C LYS A 12 11.86 -6.27 -13.42
N ARG A 13 11.35 -6.59 -12.24
CA ARG A 13 10.98 -5.62 -11.21
C ARG A 13 11.59 -6.01 -9.87
N VAL A 14 12.42 -5.12 -9.34
CA VAL A 14 12.99 -5.24 -7.99
C VAL A 14 12.64 -3.94 -7.28
N LEU A 15 11.59 -3.98 -6.47
CA LEU A 15 11.02 -2.80 -5.82
C LEU A 15 11.48 -2.69 -4.37
N LEU A 16 11.79 -1.47 -3.94
CA LEU A 16 11.93 -1.14 -2.53
C LEU A 16 10.58 -0.65 -2.00
N GLN A 17 10.01 -1.38 -1.04
CA GLN A 17 8.79 -0.97 -0.35
C GLN A 17 9.14 -0.02 0.80
N ILE A 18 8.60 1.20 0.74
CA ILE A 18 8.77 2.23 1.77
C ILE A 18 7.59 3.19 1.77
N HIS A 19 7.02 3.47 2.94
CA HIS A 19 5.94 4.44 3.07
C HIS A 19 6.47 5.87 3.23
N ASP A 20 5.68 6.87 2.83
CA ASP A 20 6.08 8.29 2.90
C ASP A 20 6.69 8.70 4.25
N PRO A 21 6.08 8.39 5.42
CA PRO A 21 6.63 8.79 6.71
C PRO A 21 8.00 8.19 7.01
N SER A 22 8.37 7.10 6.33
CA SER A 22 9.62 6.37 6.56
C SER A 22 10.80 6.89 5.75
N PHE A 23 10.60 7.82 4.83
CA PHE A 23 11.71 8.45 4.11
C PHE A 23 12.63 9.22 5.07
N PRO A 24 13.93 9.32 4.78
CA PRO A 24 14.84 10.15 5.56
C PRO A 24 14.45 11.63 5.44
N GLY A 25 14.87 12.45 6.40
CA GLY A 25 14.80 13.90 6.32
C GLY A 25 16.18 14.53 6.48
N ALA A 26 16.38 15.69 5.87
CA ALA A 26 17.56 16.51 6.13
C ALA A 26 17.26 17.52 7.24
N PRO A 27 18.28 18.05 7.95
CA PRO A 27 18.08 18.98 9.05
C PRO A 27 17.33 20.27 8.68
N ASP A 28 17.42 20.69 7.42
CA ASP A 28 16.81 21.90 6.86
C ASP A 28 15.40 21.65 6.27
N GLU A 29 14.88 20.43 6.33
CA GLU A 29 13.55 20.11 5.80
C GLU A 29 12.69 19.23 6.74
N ASP A 30 13.26 18.69 7.81
CA ASP A 30 12.64 17.68 8.66
C ASP A 30 11.75 18.28 9.75
N VAL A 31 10.46 18.21 9.57
CA VAL A 31 9.46 18.64 10.57
C VAL A 31 8.98 17.48 11.48
N GLY A 32 9.76 16.40 11.56
CA GLY A 32 9.47 15.22 12.38
C GLY A 32 8.80 14.07 11.63
N ARG A 33 8.75 14.12 10.29
CA ARG A 33 8.21 13.08 9.42
C ARG A 33 8.93 13.08 8.08
N GLY A 34 9.16 11.88 7.52
CA GLY A 34 9.70 11.73 6.18
C GLY A 34 8.73 12.14 5.09
N THR A 35 9.30 12.44 3.93
CA THR A 35 8.57 12.67 2.68
C THR A 35 9.44 12.30 1.48
N PRO A 36 8.87 11.73 0.41
CA PRO A 36 9.60 11.51 -0.83
C PRO A 36 9.90 12.82 -1.58
N TYR A 37 9.22 13.92 -1.26
CA TYR A 37 9.21 15.14 -2.06
C TYR A 37 10.31 16.14 -1.69
N GLY A 38 10.94 15.98 -0.54
CA GLY A 38 12.09 16.78 -0.11
C GLY A 38 13.40 16.34 -0.77
N THR A 39 14.45 17.08 -0.52
CA THR A 39 15.80 16.80 -1.05
C THR A 39 16.30 15.43 -0.58
N ALA A 40 16.14 15.12 0.72
CA ALA A 40 16.53 13.83 1.28
C ALA A 40 15.75 12.66 0.67
N GLY A 41 14.45 12.85 0.36
CA GLY A 41 13.63 11.84 -0.31
C GLY A 41 14.09 11.52 -1.73
N VAL A 42 14.43 12.56 -2.52
CA VAL A 42 14.99 12.40 -3.87
C VAL A 42 16.37 11.74 -3.82
N ASP A 43 17.21 12.10 -2.85
CA ASP A 43 18.53 11.49 -2.67
C ASP A 43 18.44 10.04 -2.23
N PHE A 44 17.41 9.71 -1.44
CA PHE A 44 17.12 8.32 -1.08
C PHE A 44 16.68 7.49 -2.29
N ALA A 45 15.84 8.03 -3.17
CA ALA A 45 15.46 7.37 -4.42
C ALA A 45 16.69 7.10 -5.30
N ARG A 46 17.61 8.07 -5.43
CA ARG A 46 18.88 7.90 -6.15
C ARG A 46 19.77 6.81 -5.52
N PHE A 47 19.81 6.75 -4.18
CA PHE A 47 20.51 5.68 -3.47
C PHE A 47 19.89 4.32 -3.77
N ALA A 48 18.57 4.16 -3.68
CA ALA A 48 17.88 2.91 -4.01
C ALA A 48 18.23 2.44 -5.43
N LYS A 49 18.20 3.34 -6.42
CA LYS A 49 18.63 3.03 -7.79
C LYS A 49 20.09 2.55 -7.84
N SER A 50 20.99 3.20 -7.11
CA SER A 50 22.42 2.90 -7.14
C SER A 50 22.77 1.49 -6.62
N ILE A 51 21.93 0.91 -5.77
CA ILE A 51 22.09 -0.43 -5.21
C ILE A 51 21.27 -1.51 -5.93
N GLY A 52 20.58 -1.15 -7.04
CA GLY A 52 19.99 -2.12 -7.96
C GLY A 52 18.47 -2.19 -7.98
N PHE A 53 17.76 -1.34 -7.26
CA PHE A 53 16.29 -1.27 -7.36
C PHE A 53 15.86 -0.68 -8.69
N THR A 54 14.75 -1.19 -9.22
CA THR A 54 14.11 -0.73 -10.45
C THR A 54 12.87 0.12 -10.17
N GLY A 55 12.45 0.23 -8.92
CA GLY A 55 11.32 1.05 -8.52
C GLY A 55 11.12 1.12 -7.01
N LEU A 56 10.19 2.00 -6.63
CA LEU A 56 9.73 2.18 -5.25
C LEU A 56 8.25 1.82 -5.16
N GLN A 57 7.89 0.96 -4.22
CA GLN A 57 6.51 0.72 -3.87
C GLN A 57 6.18 1.58 -2.65
N LEU A 58 5.46 2.66 -2.89
CA LEU A 58 4.95 3.56 -1.87
C LEU A 58 3.67 2.97 -1.29
N GLY A 59 3.45 3.11 0.01
CA GLY A 59 2.18 2.72 0.63
C GLY A 59 1.02 3.60 0.16
N PRO A 60 -0.18 3.42 0.70
CA PRO A 60 -1.29 4.32 0.41
C PRO A 60 -0.92 5.75 0.78
N GLN A 61 -1.12 6.69 -0.14
CA GLN A 61 -0.72 8.10 0.04
C GLN A 61 -1.90 9.04 0.34
N GLY A 62 -3.03 8.46 0.79
CA GLY A 62 -4.19 9.21 1.20
C GLY A 62 -3.96 10.00 2.50
N GLN A 63 -4.84 10.95 2.74
CA GLN A 63 -4.80 11.78 3.95
C GLN A 63 -5.17 10.96 5.18
N THR A 64 -4.28 10.94 6.17
CA THR A 64 -4.48 10.35 7.49
C THR A 64 -5.08 11.37 8.46
N THR A 65 -5.43 10.95 9.67
CA THR A 65 -5.91 11.85 10.72
C THR A 65 -4.82 12.11 11.78
N ARG A 66 -5.01 13.13 12.60
CA ARG A 66 -4.07 13.44 13.68
C ARG A 66 -3.91 12.29 14.69
N GLY A 67 -5.00 11.54 14.92
CA GLY A 67 -5.02 10.44 15.90
C GLY A 67 -4.71 9.06 15.33
N ASN A 68 -4.69 8.92 13.98
CA ASN A 68 -4.42 7.63 13.32
C ASN A 68 -3.40 7.81 12.19
N PRO A 69 -2.15 7.35 12.37
CA PRO A 69 -1.11 7.42 11.35
C PRO A 69 -1.24 6.36 10.24
N SER A 70 -2.14 5.38 10.38
CA SER A 70 -2.28 4.25 9.44
C SER A 70 -2.56 4.75 8.02
N PRO A 71 -1.70 4.45 7.04
CA PRO A 71 -1.98 4.79 5.65
C PRO A 71 -3.12 3.96 5.05
N TYR A 72 -3.45 2.81 5.64
CA TYR A 72 -4.52 1.92 5.16
C TYR A 72 -5.93 2.39 5.56
N ASP A 73 -6.03 3.34 6.53
CA ASP A 73 -7.27 4.05 6.88
C ASP A 73 -7.37 5.43 6.22
N SER A 74 -6.54 5.70 5.24
CA SER A 74 -6.44 7.00 4.59
C SER A 74 -7.50 7.20 3.49
N THR A 75 -7.58 8.43 2.98
CA THR A 75 -8.52 8.82 1.92
C THR A 75 -8.19 8.20 0.56
N ALA A 76 -9.24 7.96 -0.24
CA ALA A 76 -9.10 7.35 -1.57
C ALA A 76 -8.54 8.32 -2.63
N PHE A 77 -8.82 9.61 -2.55
CA PHE A 77 -8.48 10.59 -3.58
C PHE A 77 -7.55 11.70 -3.09
N SER A 78 -7.83 12.28 -1.93
CA SER A 78 -6.99 13.33 -1.34
C SER A 78 -5.64 12.76 -0.94
N ARG A 79 -4.56 13.47 -1.27
CA ARG A 79 -3.21 13.13 -0.81
C ARG A 79 -2.96 13.62 0.59
N ASN A 80 -2.06 12.93 1.29
CA ASN A 80 -1.66 13.31 2.64
C ASN A 80 -0.85 14.62 2.62
N PHE A 81 -1.43 15.69 3.14
CA PHE A 81 -0.73 16.98 3.23
C PHE A 81 0.53 16.93 4.10
N LEU A 82 0.65 15.91 4.96
CA LEU A 82 1.86 15.67 5.75
C LEU A 82 3.08 15.32 4.89
N SER A 83 2.88 14.93 3.64
CA SER A 83 3.99 14.65 2.70
C SER A 83 4.47 15.92 1.96
N LEU A 84 3.76 17.04 2.08
CA LEU A 84 4.19 18.31 1.46
C LEU A 84 5.53 18.77 2.07
N SER A 85 6.55 18.98 1.24
CA SER A 85 7.83 19.54 1.66
C SER A 85 7.82 21.05 1.45
N PHE A 86 7.74 21.81 2.54
CA PHE A 86 7.81 23.29 2.48
C PHE A 86 9.22 23.78 2.16
N ALA A 87 10.27 23.08 2.58
CA ALA A 87 11.63 23.42 2.20
C ALA A 87 11.86 23.28 0.68
N ALA A 88 11.35 22.21 0.07
CA ALA A 88 11.40 22.06 -1.39
C ALA A 88 10.52 23.08 -2.12
N LEU A 89 9.41 23.51 -1.51
CA LEU A 89 8.53 24.53 -2.06
C LEU A 89 9.19 25.90 -2.03
N HIS A 90 9.96 26.22 -0.98
CA HIS A 90 10.66 27.51 -0.81
C HIS A 90 11.55 27.88 -2.01
N GLY A 91 12.21 26.89 -2.61
CA GLY A 91 13.06 27.08 -3.80
C GLY A 91 12.30 27.19 -5.12
N ASP A 92 10.97 27.05 -5.13
CA ASP A 92 10.19 27.11 -6.37
C ASP A 92 9.91 28.56 -6.80
N PRO A 93 10.10 28.92 -8.09
CA PRO A 93 9.92 30.29 -8.55
C PRO A 93 8.48 30.80 -8.49
N VAL A 94 7.49 29.90 -8.50
CA VAL A 94 6.05 30.27 -8.44
C VAL A 94 5.53 30.17 -7.02
N TRP A 95 5.79 29.05 -6.35
CA TRP A 95 5.17 28.69 -5.07
C TRP A 95 6.04 29.03 -3.85
N GLY A 96 7.32 29.35 -4.04
CA GLY A 96 8.25 29.67 -2.95
C GLY A 96 7.81 30.90 -2.13
N ALA A 97 7.13 31.86 -2.76
CA ALA A 97 6.57 33.02 -2.08
C ALA A 97 5.49 32.68 -1.01
N LEU A 98 4.96 31.46 -1.02
CA LEU A 98 3.98 30.97 -0.04
C LEU A 98 4.64 30.49 1.26
N VAL A 99 5.95 30.24 1.25
CA VAL A 99 6.68 29.76 2.43
C VAL A 99 6.99 30.92 3.35
N ASP A 100 6.70 30.75 4.63
CA ASP A 100 7.07 31.66 5.71
C ASP A 100 8.32 31.10 6.39
N ASP A 101 9.45 31.76 6.21
CA ASP A 101 10.76 31.30 6.69
C ASP A 101 10.77 31.18 8.23
N ASP A 102 10.24 32.18 8.93
CA ASP A 102 10.20 32.18 10.40
C ASP A 102 9.37 31.01 10.94
N LEU A 103 8.24 30.71 10.28
CA LEU A 103 7.40 29.59 10.70
C LEU A 103 8.03 28.24 10.34
N LEU A 104 8.68 28.15 9.17
CA LEU A 104 9.41 26.95 8.77
C LEU A 104 10.58 26.69 9.75
N ASP A 105 11.39 27.70 10.05
CA ASP A 105 12.50 27.60 11.01
C ASP A 105 12.02 27.22 12.41
N SER A 106 10.86 27.73 12.84
CA SER A 106 10.23 27.35 14.11
C SER A 106 9.82 25.88 14.11
N ALA A 107 9.24 25.37 13.00
CA ALA A 107 8.83 23.97 12.87
C ALA A 107 10.05 23.02 12.85
N LEU A 108 11.12 23.39 12.14
CA LEU A 108 12.39 22.66 12.10
C LEU A 108 13.06 22.63 13.47
N THR A 109 13.11 23.77 14.15
CA THR A 109 13.66 23.89 15.52
C THR A 109 12.88 23.04 16.52
N ALA A 110 11.54 23.03 16.42
CA ALA A 110 10.68 22.21 17.26
C ALA A 110 10.89 20.69 17.02
N ALA A 111 11.23 20.29 15.79
CA ALA A 111 11.55 18.91 15.44
C ALA A 111 12.98 18.52 15.82
N ALA A 112 13.88 19.47 16.01
CA ALA A 112 15.26 19.23 16.38
C ALA A 112 15.36 18.47 17.73
N GLY A 113 16.19 17.42 17.76
CA GLY A 113 16.33 16.57 18.95
C GLY A 113 15.29 15.44 19.07
N ALA A 114 14.33 15.35 18.14
CA ALA A 114 13.49 14.15 18.01
C ALA A 114 14.32 12.95 17.49
N PRO A 115 13.96 11.70 17.84
CA PRO A 115 14.63 10.52 17.29
C PRO A 115 14.58 10.52 15.76
N ALA A 116 15.76 10.51 15.13
CA ALA A 116 15.85 10.60 13.66
C ALA A 116 15.36 9.33 12.92
N ASP A 117 15.18 8.24 13.64
CA ASP A 117 14.67 6.95 13.17
C ASP A 117 13.19 6.72 13.49
N ARG A 118 12.49 7.76 13.93
CA ARG A 118 11.06 7.71 14.27
C ARG A 118 10.30 8.91 13.72
N THR A 119 9.12 8.62 13.18
CA THR A 119 8.14 9.64 12.82
C THR A 119 7.41 10.15 14.07
N GLN A 120 7.35 11.47 14.22
CA GLN A 120 6.62 12.17 15.26
C GLN A 120 5.25 12.61 14.73
N HIS A 121 4.35 11.65 14.44
CA HIS A 121 3.14 11.88 13.65
C HIS A 121 2.30 13.08 14.10
N GLN A 122 1.94 13.17 15.39
CA GLN A 122 1.08 14.25 15.88
C GLN A 122 1.77 15.62 15.83
N ARG A 123 3.08 15.67 16.15
CA ARG A 123 3.88 16.90 16.04
C ARG A 123 3.98 17.37 14.59
N ALA A 124 4.32 16.43 13.69
CA ALA A 124 4.38 16.73 12.26
C ALA A 124 3.02 17.19 11.71
N TYR A 125 1.93 16.58 12.20
CA TYR A 125 0.58 16.99 11.83
C TYR A 125 0.30 18.44 12.20
N ASP A 126 0.57 18.83 13.45
CA ASP A 126 0.32 20.18 13.94
C ASP A 126 1.21 21.22 13.23
N ALA A 127 2.50 20.91 13.03
CA ALA A 127 3.43 21.77 12.31
C ALA A 127 3.02 21.96 10.83
N GLN A 128 2.72 20.88 10.14
CA GLN A 128 2.30 20.95 8.73
C GLN A 128 0.96 21.68 8.55
N LEU A 129 0.02 21.50 9.46
CA LEU A 129 -1.25 22.23 9.42
C LEU A 129 -1.02 23.75 9.59
N ALA A 130 -0.14 24.16 10.50
CA ALA A 130 0.23 25.55 10.69
C ALA A 130 0.88 26.15 9.42
N LEU A 131 1.83 25.42 8.83
CA LEU A 131 2.49 25.81 7.57
C LEU A 131 1.48 25.92 6.41
N CYS A 132 0.56 24.97 6.28
CA CYS A 132 -0.51 25.02 5.26
C CYS A 132 -1.44 26.23 5.44
N ASN A 133 -1.82 26.55 6.68
CA ASN A 133 -2.66 27.71 6.97
C ASN A 133 -1.93 29.02 6.60
N ARG A 134 -0.66 29.14 6.96
CA ARG A 134 0.15 30.32 6.65
C ARG A 134 0.41 30.47 5.15
N ALA A 135 0.69 29.36 4.46
CA ALA A 135 0.83 29.37 3.00
C ALA A 135 -0.45 29.85 2.30
N PHE A 136 -1.62 29.47 2.84
CA PHE A 136 -2.91 29.95 2.32
C PHE A 136 -3.10 31.45 2.54
N GLU A 137 -2.74 32.00 3.69
CA GLU A 137 -2.79 33.45 3.92
C GLU A 137 -1.93 34.21 2.90
N ARG A 138 -0.67 33.77 2.69
CA ARG A 138 0.22 34.35 1.68
C ARG A 138 -0.32 34.17 0.25
N TYR A 139 -0.92 33.04 -0.05
CA TYR A 139 -1.57 32.80 -1.34
C TYR A 139 -2.69 33.82 -1.59
N ARG A 140 -3.55 34.07 -0.62
CA ARG A 140 -4.62 35.08 -0.74
C ARG A 140 -4.08 36.48 -1.01
N GLU A 141 -3.02 36.87 -0.31
CA GLU A 141 -2.33 38.15 -0.54
C GLU A 141 -1.76 38.21 -1.96
N ALA A 142 -0.99 37.19 -2.39
CA ALA A 142 -0.40 37.14 -3.71
C ALA A 142 -1.45 37.16 -4.84
N ARG A 143 -2.56 36.40 -4.64
CA ARG A 143 -3.69 36.37 -5.56
C ARG A 143 -4.39 37.72 -5.66
N SER A 144 -4.62 38.40 -4.54
CA SER A 144 -5.25 39.74 -4.53
C SER A 144 -4.42 40.79 -5.27
N ARG A 145 -3.10 40.62 -5.30
CA ARG A 145 -2.14 41.47 -6.01
C ARG A 145 -1.83 41.03 -7.43
N ALA A 146 -2.44 39.92 -7.88
CA ALA A 146 -2.15 39.26 -9.17
C ALA A 146 -0.64 38.94 -9.38
N THR A 147 0.06 38.57 -8.31
CA THR A 147 1.50 38.23 -8.34
C THR A 147 1.77 36.72 -8.44
N ILE A 148 0.74 35.89 -8.48
CA ILE A 148 0.85 34.42 -8.61
C ILE A 148 0.00 33.94 -9.77
N ASP A 149 0.53 33.00 -10.55
CA ASP A 149 -0.20 32.35 -11.64
C ASP A 149 -1.02 31.17 -11.08
N THR A 150 -2.34 31.25 -11.17
CA THR A 150 -3.26 30.23 -10.64
C THR A 150 -3.84 29.29 -11.69
N ARG A 151 -3.49 29.44 -12.98
CA ARG A 151 -4.14 28.71 -14.08
C ARG A 151 -4.07 27.18 -13.93
N GLU A 152 -2.96 26.64 -13.44
CA GLU A 152 -2.81 25.22 -13.20
C GLU A 152 -3.62 24.76 -11.98
N LEU A 153 -3.66 25.56 -10.91
CA LEU A 153 -4.52 25.31 -9.75
C LEU A 153 -6.01 25.32 -10.14
N ASP A 154 -6.43 26.30 -10.94
CA ASP A 154 -7.83 26.41 -11.37
C ASP A 154 -8.23 25.21 -12.25
N ARG A 155 -7.33 24.75 -13.13
CA ARG A 155 -7.53 23.52 -13.91
C ARG A 155 -7.60 22.29 -13.00
N PHE A 156 -6.69 22.16 -12.04
CA PHE A 156 -6.70 21.06 -11.07
C PHE A 156 -8.02 21.01 -10.29
N ARG A 157 -8.54 22.15 -9.87
CA ARG A 157 -9.83 22.25 -9.16
C ARG A 157 -10.98 21.74 -10.03
N GLU A 158 -11.02 22.13 -11.30
CA GLU A 158 -12.09 21.69 -12.22
C GLU A 158 -11.98 20.20 -12.50
N ASP A 159 -10.80 19.69 -12.85
CA ASP A 159 -10.56 18.28 -13.18
C ASP A 159 -10.85 17.33 -12.00
N ASN A 160 -10.68 17.82 -10.77
CA ASN A 160 -10.82 17.03 -9.54
C ASN A 160 -12.05 17.38 -8.69
N ARG A 161 -12.94 18.19 -9.21
CA ARG A 161 -14.11 18.73 -8.49
C ARG A 161 -14.95 17.66 -7.80
N PHE A 162 -15.12 16.49 -8.44
CA PHE A 162 -15.99 15.42 -7.97
C PHE A 162 -15.58 14.81 -6.61
N TRP A 163 -14.30 14.93 -6.24
CA TRP A 163 -13.81 14.50 -4.93
C TRP A 163 -13.32 15.67 -4.07
N LEU A 164 -12.71 16.69 -4.69
CA LEU A 164 -12.06 17.80 -4.00
C LEU A 164 -13.07 18.64 -3.19
N GLU A 165 -14.19 19.00 -3.78
CA GLU A 165 -15.24 19.78 -3.09
C GLU A 165 -15.89 19.00 -1.94
N PRO A 166 -16.35 17.73 -2.14
CA PRO A 166 -16.87 16.94 -1.02
C PRO A 166 -15.86 16.71 0.10
N ASP A 167 -14.60 16.44 -0.23
CA ASP A 167 -13.58 16.21 0.78
C ASP A 167 -13.30 17.47 1.61
N ALA A 168 -13.24 18.64 0.97
CA ALA A 168 -13.08 19.91 1.63
C ALA A 168 -14.31 20.25 2.51
N MET A 169 -15.51 19.98 2.02
CA MET A 169 -16.75 20.18 2.75
C MET A 169 -16.83 19.29 3.99
N TYR A 170 -16.44 18.02 3.87
CA TYR A 170 -16.38 17.11 5.01
C TYR A 170 -15.43 17.63 6.11
N GLU A 171 -14.27 18.18 5.72
CA GLU A 171 -13.32 18.74 6.68
C GLU A 171 -13.91 19.94 7.43
N ALA A 172 -14.60 20.83 6.71
CA ALA A 172 -15.28 21.99 7.30
C ALA A 172 -16.39 21.56 8.26
N LEU A 173 -17.24 20.62 7.84
CA LEU A 173 -18.33 20.08 8.67
C LEU A 173 -17.81 19.30 9.88
N SER A 174 -16.80 18.47 9.73
CA SER A 174 -16.19 17.74 10.85
C SER A 174 -15.68 18.68 11.94
N ARG A 175 -15.15 19.83 11.55
CA ARG A 175 -14.71 20.89 12.47
C ARG A 175 -15.90 21.59 13.12
N GLU A 176 -16.96 21.92 12.36
CA GLU A 176 -18.20 22.52 12.90
C GLU A 176 -18.86 21.62 13.94
N TYR A 177 -18.95 20.31 13.65
CA TYR A 177 -19.56 19.33 14.56
C TYR A 177 -18.61 18.82 15.66
N GLY A 178 -17.33 19.20 15.62
CA GLY A 178 -16.31 18.76 16.60
C GLY A 178 -15.98 17.26 16.54
N THR A 179 -16.39 16.56 15.49
CA THR A 179 -16.10 15.13 15.29
C THR A 179 -16.01 14.75 13.83
N ALA A 180 -15.03 13.90 13.50
CA ALA A 180 -14.90 13.31 12.17
C ALA A 180 -15.92 12.17 11.92
N ASP A 181 -16.51 11.59 12.97
CA ASP A 181 -17.55 10.57 12.78
C ASP A 181 -18.89 11.25 12.41
N TRP A 182 -19.13 11.34 11.11
CA TRP A 182 -20.33 11.97 10.55
C TRP A 182 -21.65 11.35 11.03
N ARG A 183 -21.63 10.10 11.46
CA ARG A 183 -22.79 9.41 12.02
C ARG A 183 -23.22 10.01 13.37
N ARG A 184 -22.27 10.66 14.05
CA ARG A 184 -22.47 11.34 15.35
C ARG A 184 -22.77 12.83 15.21
N TRP A 185 -22.81 13.38 14.00
CA TRP A 185 -23.22 14.78 13.79
C TRP A 185 -24.66 14.97 14.29
N SER A 186 -24.90 16.01 15.06
CA SER A 186 -26.19 16.29 15.69
C SER A 186 -26.53 17.77 15.61
N GLY A 187 -27.84 18.10 15.61
CA GLY A 187 -28.34 19.45 15.47
C GLY A 187 -29.29 19.59 14.28
N PRO A 188 -29.82 20.81 14.03
CA PRO A 188 -30.95 21.02 13.10
C PRO A 188 -30.61 20.66 11.64
N ASN A 189 -29.37 20.77 11.23
CA ASN A 189 -28.93 20.46 9.85
C ASN A 189 -28.27 19.08 9.70
N ALA A 190 -28.11 18.34 10.80
CA ALA A 190 -27.29 17.13 10.79
C ALA A 190 -27.80 16.05 9.83
N GLU A 191 -29.10 15.89 9.66
CA GLU A 191 -29.69 14.93 8.72
C GLU A 191 -29.31 15.25 7.27
N VAL A 192 -29.44 16.52 6.89
CA VAL A 192 -29.06 16.99 5.55
C VAL A 192 -27.55 16.90 5.35
N ASP A 193 -26.77 17.33 6.35
CA ASP A 193 -25.30 17.35 6.26
C ASP A 193 -24.71 15.92 6.20
N ARG A 194 -25.31 14.94 6.89
CA ARG A 194 -24.94 13.53 6.75
C ARG A 194 -25.15 12.97 5.34
N SER A 195 -26.14 13.50 4.62
CA SER A 195 -26.52 13.07 3.27
C SER A 195 -26.08 14.04 2.17
N LEU A 196 -25.30 15.07 2.49
CA LEU A 196 -25.03 16.21 1.60
C LEU A 196 -24.45 15.80 0.24
N SER A 197 -23.57 14.80 0.21
CA SER A 197 -22.92 14.35 -1.02
C SER A 197 -23.81 13.51 -1.92
N CYS A 198 -24.87 12.90 -1.38
CA CYS A 198 -25.68 11.89 -2.07
C CYS A 198 -27.12 11.87 -1.50
N ALA A 199 -27.72 13.05 -1.38
CA ALA A 199 -29.04 13.20 -0.80
C ALA A 199 -30.10 12.36 -1.54
N PRO A 200 -30.90 11.54 -0.82
CA PRO A 200 -32.05 10.86 -1.39
C PRO A 200 -33.07 11.89 -1.91
N GLY A 201 -33.95 11.44 -2.79
CA GLY A 201 -34.91 12.34 -3.47
C GLY A 201 -35.63 13.31 -2.55
N ALA A 202 -36.08 12.85 -1.36
CA ALA A 202 -36.76 13.66 -0.37
C ALA A 202 -35.91 14.81 0.23
N LEU A 203 -34.59 14.67 0.26
CA LEU A 203 -33.66 15.67 0.80
C LEU A 203 -32.90 16.46 -0.28
N ARG A 204 -33.11 16.19 -1.57
CA ARG A 204 -32.33 16.75 -2.68
C ARG A 204 -32.29 18.28 -2.67
N ASP A 205 -33.45 18.93 -2.57
CA ASP A 205 -33.53 20.39 -2.61
C ASP A 205 -32.94 21.02 -1.33
N ALA A 206 -33.19 20.41 -0.19
CA ALA A 206 -32.61 20.84 1.09
C ALA A 206 -31.09 20.72 1.05
N ALA A 207 -30.53 19.62 0.52
CA ALA A 207 -29.10 19.40 0.36
C ALA A 207 -28.47 20.37 -0.65
N ALA A 208 -29.16 20.69 -1.76
CA ALA A 208 -28.66 21.68 -2.73
C ALA A 208 -28.59 23.07 -2.11
N SER A 209 -29.65 23.51 -1.39
CA SER A 209 -29.70 24.78 -0.68
C SER A 209 -28.62 24.84 0.42
N ARG A 210 -28.52 23.79 1.21
CA ARG A 210 -27.50 23.69 2.27
C ARG A 210 -26.08 23.71 1.71
N ARG A 211 -25.81 23.02 0.60
CA ARG A 211 -24.49 23.05 -0.07
C ARG A 211 -24.16 24.47 -0.53
N ALA A 212 -25.08 25.20 -1.13
CA ALA A 212 -24.87 26.59 -1.54
C ALA A 212 -24.53 27.50 -0.35
N GLU A 213 -25.27 27.36 0.77
CA GLU A 213 -24.98 28.06 2.02
C GLU A 213 -23.55 27.74 2.52
N LEU A 214 -23.22 26.46 2.66
CA LEU A 214 -21.92 26.01 3.18
C LEU A 214 -20.76 26.42 2.27
N THR A 215 -20.94 26.36 0.95
CA THR A 215 -19.93 26.83 -0.01
C THR A 215 -19.61 28.31 0.18
N LYS A 216 -20.62 29.14 0.45
CA LYS A 216 -20.41 30.55 0.74
C LYS A 216 -19.79 30.76 2.12
N ARG A 217 -20.26 30.03 3.14
CA ARG A 217 -19.81 30.15 4.53
C ARG A 217 -18.36 29.71 4.71
N TYR A 218 -17.94 28.62 4.04
CA TYR A 218 -16.62 28.01 4.13
C TYR A 218 -15.75 28.24 2.89
N ALA A 219 -16.00 29.32 2.14
CA ALA A 219 -15.28 29.60 0.88
C ALA A 219 -13.75 29.56 1.06
N ASP A 220 -13.25 30.19 2.11
CA ASP A 220 -11.80 30.21 2.42
C ASP A 220 -11.26 28.81 2.78
N ASP A 221 -12.03 28.00 3.52
CA ASP A 221 -11.63 26.62 3.87
C ASP A 221 -11.57 25.71 2.64
N LEU A 222 -12.55 25.83 1.75
CA LEU A 222 -12.60 25.07 0.50
C LEU A 222 -11.45 25.46 -0.42
N GLU A 223 -11.14 26.76 -0.50
CA GLU A 223 -10.02 27.25 -1.29
C GLU A 223 -8.67 26.84 -0.70
N ARG A 224 -8.48 26.92 0.62
CA ARG A 224 -7.31 26.43 1.33
C ARG A 224 -7.08 24.96 1.08
N TYR A 225 -8.14 24.15 1.20
CA TYR A 225 -8.06 22.72 0.95
C TYR A 225 -7.62 22.42 -0.48
N ALA A 226 -8.21 23.10 -1.46
CA ALA A 226 -7.87 22.94 -2.86
C ALA A 226 -6.40 23.32 -3.16
N LEU A 227 -5.91 24.44 -2.59
CA LEU A 227 -4.52 24.86 -2.71
C LEU A 227 -3.57 23.78 -2.16
N VAL A 228 -3.80 23.32 -0.93
CA VAL A 228 -2.95 22.30 -0.27
C VAL A 228 -2.94 21.00 -1.07
N GLN A 229 -4.11 20.53 -1.54
CA GLN A 229 -4.21 19.34 -2.37
C GLN A 229 -3.49 19.52 -3.73
N TYR A 230 -3.59 20.69 -4.33
CA TYR A 230 -2.84 20.99 -5.55
C TYR A 230 -1.32 20.93 -5.32
N LEU A 231 -0.82 21.59 -4.28
CA LEU A 231 0.63 21.64 -4.00
C LEU A 231 1.22 20.26 -3.73
N VAL A 232 0.52 19.41 -2.98
CA VAL A 232 1.01 18.02 -2.72
C VAL A 232 0.93 17.15 -3.97
N HIS A 233 -0.08 17.30 -4.82
CA HIS A 233 -0.17 16.62 -6.12
C HIS A 233 0.93 17.10 -7.07
N TRP A 234 1.18 18.40 -7.13
CA TRP A 234 2.25 18.98 -7.92
C TRP A 234 3.62 18.44 -7.51
N GLN A 235 3.94 18.40 -6.20
CA GLN A 235 5.20 17.81 -5.71
C GLN A 235 5.30 16.31 -6.03
N HIS A 236 4.20 15.57 -5.93
CA HIS A 236 4.19 14.17 -6.33
C HIS A 236 4.53 14.00 -7.82
N GLN A 237 3.93 14.79 -8.70
CA GLN A 237 4.23 14.76 -10.13
C GLN A 237 5.70 15.10 -10.42
N GLN A 238 6.29 16.07 -9.68
CA GLN A 238 7.71 16.39 -9.79
C GLN A 238 8.58 15.19 -9.36
N PHE A 239 8.24 14.55 -8.25
CA PHE A 239 8.95 13.37 -7.75
C PHE A 239 8.82 12.18 -8.71
N HIS A 240 7.62 11.90 -9.23
CA HIS A 240 7.37 10.84 -10.19
C HIS A 240 8.23 11.02 -11.46
N ARG A 241 8.25 12.22 -12.02
CA ARG A 241 9.08 12.54 -13.17
C ARG A 241 10.57 12.31 -12.89
N ARG A 242 11.08 12.83 -11.75
CA ARG A 242 12.47 12.62 -11.33
C ARG A 242 12.81 11.14 -11.10
N ALA A 243 11.90 10.37 -10.52
CA ALA A 243 12.09 8.93 -10.33
C ALA A 243 12.22 8.22 -11.68
N ASN A 244 11.34 8.55 -12.64
CA ASN A 244 11.38 7.96 -13.98
C ASN A 244 12.65 8.36 -14.75
N GLU A 245 13.11 9.61 -14.63
CA GLU A 245 14.41 10.06 -15.18
C GLU A 245 15.61 9.28 -14.60
N MET A 246 15.53 8.86 -13.34
CA MET A 246 16.53 7.97 -12.72
C MET A 246 16.37 6.49 -13.14
N GLY A 247 15.32 6.14 -13.89
CA GLY A 247 14.99 4.75 -14.23
C GLY A 247 14.35 3.98 -13.08
N LEU A 248 13.62 4.66 -12.20
CA LEU A 248 12.80 4.07 -11.14
C LEU A 248 11.32 4.23 -11.48
N SER A 249 10.58 3.12 -11.46
CA SER A 249 9.12 3.13 -11.52
C SER A 249 8.52 3.37 -10.14
N LEU A 250 7.43 4.13 -10.07
CA LEU A 250 6.67 4.30 -8.82
C LEU A 250 5.44 3.40 -8.81
N TYR A 251 5.24 2.70 -7.71
CA TYR A 251 4.10 1.82 -7.47
C TYR A 251 3.21 2.38 -6.37
N ALA A 252 1.93 2.55 -6.70
CA ALA A 252 0.87 2.89 -5.76
C ALA A 252 0.48 1.69 -4.90
N ASP A 253 -0.33 1.98 -3.87
CA ASP A 253 -1.06 0.97 -3.12
C ASP A 253 -2.56 1.30 -3.15
N LEU A 254 -3.37 0.37 -3.65
CA LEU A 254 -4.82 0.44 -3.63
C LEU A 254 -5.32 -0.33 -2.41
N GLN A 255 -5.43 0.38 -1.29
CA GLN A 255 -5.90 -0.20 -0.04
C GLN A 255 -7.39 -0.58 -0.11
N VAL A 256 -7.76 -1.64 0.64
CA VAL A 256 -9.15 -2.06 0.82
C VAL A 256 -9.89 -1.17 1.82
N GLY A 257 -9.14 -0.54 2.73
CA GLY A 257 -9.66 0.38 3.72
C GLY A 257 -10.20 1.68 3.13
N LEU A 258 -11.16 2.29 3.80
CA LEU A 258 -11.75 3.57 3.43
C LEU A 258 -11.83 4.49 4.66
N ALA A 259 -11.32 5.72 4.53
CA ALA A 259 -11.45 6.75 5.54
C ALA A 259 -12.92 7.11 5.83
N LEU A 260 -13.21 7.64 7.02
CA LEU A 260 -14.56 8.11 7.38
C LEU A 260 -15.12 9.12 6.36
N ARG A 261 -14.26 9.96 5.78
CA ARG A 261 -14.58 10.92 4.73
C ARG A 261 -15.13 10.24 3.48
N ASP A 262 -14.45 9.21 2.99
CA ASP A 262 -14.90 8.44 1.83
C ASP A 262 -16.20 7.70 2.15
N ARG A 263 -16.33 7.16 3.36
CA ARG A 263 -17.58 6.51 3.81
C ARG A 263 -18.74 7.49 3.85
N TRP A 264 -18.54 8.73 4.31
CA TRP A 264 -19.56 9.77 4.26
C TRP A 264 -19.97 10.11 2.83
N ARG A 265 -19.01 10.24 1.93
CA ARG A 265 -19.28 10.59 0.53
C ARG A 265 -19.96 9.47 -0.24
N LEU A 266 -19.60 8.21 0.04
CA LEU A 266 -19.94 7.04 -0.76
C LEU A 266 -20.97 6.12 -0.07
N HIS A 267 -21.53 6.51 1.10
CA HIS A 267 -22.36 5.60 1.88
C HIS A 267 -23.55 4.96 1.15
N PRO A 268 -24.17 5.56 0.12
CA PRO A 268 -25.21 4.87 -0.64
C PRO A 268 -24.71 3.77 -1.55
N LEU A 269 -23.39 3.70 -1.78
CA LEU A 269 -22.79 2.64 -2.59
C LEU A 269 -22.48 1.38 -1.78
N PHE A 270 -22.75 1.37 -0.47
CA PHE A 270 -22.34 0.27 0.39
C PHE A 270 -23.49 -0.63 0.78
N LEU A 271 -23.21 -1.92 0.78
CA LEU A 271 -24.12 -2.97 1.19
C LEU A 271 -24.53 -2.77 2.67
N ARG A 272 -25.83 -2.68 2.92
CA ARG A 272 -26.37 -2.46 4.26
C ARG A 272 -26.33 -3.76 5.07
N GLY A 273 -26.06 -3.62 6.37
CA GLY A 273 -26.08 -4.73 7.32
C GLY A 273 -24.82 -5.63 7.28
N TYR A 274 -23.86 -5.36 6.38
CA TYR A 274 -22.64 -6.14 6.25
C TYR A 274 -21.39 -5.27 6.23
N LEU A 275 -20.30 -5.83 6.77
CA LEU A 275 -18.96 -5.24 6.74
C LEU A 275 -17.97 -6.24 6.15
N LEU A 276 -16.87 -5.72 5.62
CA LEU A 276 -15.78 -6.48 5.03
C LEU A 276 -14.78 -6.91 6.12
N GLY A 277 -14.33 -8.15 6.04
CA GLY A 277 -13.27 -8.70 6.88
C GLY A 277 -12.47 -9.79 6.18
N ALA A 278 -11.55 -10.39 6.92
CA ALA A 278 -10.87 -11.62 6.50
C ALA A 278 -11.41 -12.83 7.28
N PRO A 279 -11.71 -13.94 6.60
CA PRO A 279 -12.16 -15.15 7.27
C PRO A 279 -11.04 -15.79 8.11
N PRO A 280 -11.36 -16.75 8.99
CA PRO A 280 -10.37 -17.65 9.57
C PRO A 280 -9.45 -18.24 8.51
N SER A 281 -8.15 -18.30 8.82
CA SER A 281 -7.13 -18.80 7.90
C SER A 281 -6.02 -19.56 8.65
N ARG A 282 -5.14 -20.23 7.91
CA ARG A 282 -3.96 -20.91 8.47
C ARG A 282 -3.07 -19.98 9.33
N THR A 283 -2.99 -18.71 8.97
CA THR A 283 -2.13 -17.72 9.64
C THR A 283 -2.86 -16.89 10.69
N ASN A 284 -4.20 -16.91 10.69
CA ASN A 284 -5.04 -16.26 11.68
C ASN A 284 -6.36 -17.03 11.85
N ALA A 285 -6.41 -17.89 12.88
CA ALA A 285 -7.57 -18.75 13.13
C ALA A 285 -8.82 -17.99 13.60
N GLU A 286 -8.67 -16.77 14.12
CA GLU A 286 -9.80 -15.95 14.59
C GLU A 286 -10.44 -15.12 13.48
N GLY A 287 -9.78 -15.01 12.31
CA GLY A 287 -10.17 -14.05 11.28
C GLY A 287 -9.86 -12.60 11.70
N GLN A 288 -10.29 -11.64 10.87
CA GLN A 288 -10.07 -10.22 11.13
C GLN A 288 -11.31 -9.40 10.80
N PRO A 289 -11.98 -8.82 11.79
CA PRO A 289 -13.10 -7.90 11.57
C PRO A 289 -12.58 -6.50 11.23
N TRP A 290 -12.33 -6.22 9.94
CA TRP A 290 -11.78 -4.93 9.52
C TRP A 290 -12.74 -3.76 9.69
N GLY A 291 -14.06 -4.01 9.66
CA GLY A 291 -15.05 -2.96 9.84
C GLY A 291 -15.17 -2.01 8.64
N TYR A 292 -14.64 -2.37 7.47
CA TYR A 292 -14.80 -1.58 6.26
C TYR A 292 -16.13 -1.88 5.57
N PRO A 293 -16.73 -0.89 4.88
CA PRO A 293 -17.89 -1.14 4.04
C PRO A 293 -17.50 -1.95 2.80
N VAL A 294 -18.45 -2.67 2.25
CA VAL A 294 -18.35 -3.38 0.97
C VAL A 294 -19.29 -2.74 -0.05
N LEU A 295 -18.88 -2.68 -1.32
CA LEU A 295 -19.74 -2.15 -2.38
C LEU A 295 -20.97 -3.04 -2.57
N ASP A 296 -22.13 -2.40 -2.66
CA ASP A 296 -23.40 -3.09 -2.90
C ASP A 296 -23.52 -3.50 -4.38
N PRO A 297 -23.70 -4.78 -4.70
CA PRO A 297 -23.85 -5.23 -6.08
C PRO A 297 -25.01 -4.59 -6.83
N ASP A 298 -26.08 -4.18 -6.13
CA ASP A 298 -27.24 -3.51 -6.75
C ASP A 298 -26.90 -2.14 -7.36
N VAL A 299 -25.80 -1.53 -6.92
CA VAL A 299 -25.33 -0.23 -7.42
C VAL A 299 -23.97 -0.31 -8.12
N TYR A 300 -23.57 -1.48 -8.61
CA TYR A 300 -22.36 -1.59 -9.43
C TYR A 300 -22.48 -0.80 -10.73
N SER A 301 -23.64 -0.82 -11.38
CA SER A 301 -23.94 -0.03 -12.57
C SER A 301 -24.69 1.26 -12.20
N GLY A 302 -24.41 2.34 -12.91
CA GLY A 302 -25.06 3.64 -12.73
C GLY A 302 -24.55 4.65 -13.75
N GLU A 303 -25.32 5.72 -13.97
CA GLU A 303 -25.04 6.71 -15.03
C GLU A 303 -23.87 7.65 -14.72
N THR A 304 -23.48 7.77 -13.44
CA THR A 304 -22.40 8.68 -13.03
C THR A 304 -21.37 8.00 -12.15
N PRO A 305 -20.11 8.44 -12.16
CA PRO A 305 -19.05 7.92 -11.28
C PRO A 305 -19.41 8.00 -9.79
N ALA A 306 -20.09 9.06 -9.38
CA ALA A 306 -20.53 9.26 -8.00
C ALA A 306 -21.74 8.37 -7.61
N GLY A 307 -22.44 7.80 -8.60
CA GLY A 307 -23.65 7.00 -8.42
C GLY A 307 -23.49 5.51 -8.65
N SER A 308 -22.26 5.02 -8.89
CA SER A 308 -22.02 3.59 -9.12
C SER A 308 -20.71 3.09 -8.52
N GLY A 309 -20.70 1.82 -8.10
CA GLY A 309 -19.50 1.18 -7.58
C GLY A 309 -18.40 1.06 -8.64
N VAL A 310 -18.76 0.71 -9.86
CA VAL A 310 -17.84 0.66 -11.01
C VAL A 310 -17.29 2.05 -11.34
N GLY A 311 -18.12 3.08 -11.36
CA GLY A 311 -17.69 4.45 -11.63
C GLY A 311 -16.74 5.01 -10.57
N TYR A 312 -17.01 4.72 -9.30
CA TYR A 312 -16.10 5.03 -8.20
C TYR A 312 -14.73 4.38 -8.41
N LEU A 313 -14.71 3.06 -8.64
CA LEU A 313 -13.47 2.31 -8.80
C LEU A 313 -12.70 2.73 -10.06
N ALA A 314 -13.41 3.00 -11.17
CA ALA A 314 -12.80 3.52 -12.40
C ALA A 314 -12.12 4.87 -12.18
N SER A 315 -12.77 5.78 -11.44
CA SER A 315 -12.19 7.08 -11.11
C SER A 315 -10.94 6.95 -10.24
N ARG A 316 -10.97 6.02 -9.28
CA ARG A 316 -9.83 5.73 -8.41
C ARG A 316 -8.67 5.09 -9.19
N ALA A 317 -8.95 4.09 -10.02
CA ALA A 317 -7.94 3.44 -10.88
C ALA A 317 -7.31 4.44 -11.86
N ARG A 318 -8.13 5.27 -12.52
CA ARG A 318 -7.65 6.33 -13.43
C ARG A 318 -6.70 7.28 -12.74
N LYS A 319 -7.04 7.74 -11.53
CA LYS A 319 -6.17 8.61 -10.74
C LYS A 319 -4.85 7.92 -10.39
N LEU A 320 -4.89 6.70 -9.88
CA LEU A 320 -3.68 5.96 -9.51
C LEU A 320 -2.76 5.75 -10.72
N PHE A 321 -3.28 5.27 -11.84
CA PHE A 321 -2.47 5.05 -13.03
C PHE A 321 -2.07 6.35 -13.77
N ALA A 322 -2.66 7.51 -13.45
CA ALA A 322 -2.15 8.81 -13.90
C ALA A 322 -0.94 9.28 -13.09
N GLU A 323 -0.77 8.78 -11.87
CA GLU A 323 0.20 9.25 -10.90
C GLU A 323 1.32 8.23 -10.63
N PHE A 324 1.16 6.97 -11.11
CA PHE A 324 2.08 5.86 -10.84
C PHE A 324 2.23 4.95 -12.04
N ASP A 325 3.35 4.22 -12.09
CA ASP A 325 3.71 3.29 -13.16
C ASP A 325 3.18 1.86 -12.92
N GLY A 326 2.72 1.58 -11.72
CA GLY A 326 2.15 0.29 -11.33
C GLY A 326 1.37 0.41 -10.03
N VAL A 327 0.70 -0.68 -9.64
CA VAL A 327 -0.13 -0.70 -8.43
C VAL A 327 -0.01 -2.03 -7.68
N ARG A 328 0.04 -1.95 -6.34
CA ARG A 328 -0.27 -3.07 -5.45
C ARG A 328 -1.77 -3.05 -5.15
N LEU A 329 -2.42 -4.17 -5.33
CA LEU A 329 -3.81 -4.38 -4.91
C LEU A 329 -3.81 -5.07 -3.54
N ASP A 330 -4.26 -4.34 -2.55
CA ASP A 330 -4.47 -4.84 -1.20
C ASP A 330 -5.68 -5.76 -1.17
N HIS A 331 -5.51 -7.00 -0.74
CA HIS A 331 -6.57 -7.99 -0.60
C HIS A 331 -7.56 -8.05 -1.78
N PRO A 332 -7.15 -8.46 -3.00
CA PRO A 332 -8.00 -8.45 -4.21
C PRO A 332 -9.26 -9.30 -4.08
N GLN A 333 -9.33 -10.23 -3.11
CA GLN A 333 -10.57 -10.93 -2.77
C GLN A 333 -11.70 -9.99 -2.37
N GLY A 334 -11.39 -8.81 -1.83
CA GLY A 334 -12.37 -7.75 -1.55
C GLY A 334 -13.09 -7.20 -2.79
N LEU A 335 -12.49 -7.37 -3.97
CA LEU A 335 -13.06 -6.96 -5.27
C LEU A 335 -13.74 -8.11 -6.01
N VAL A 336 -13.37 -9.37 -5.72
CA VAL A 336 -13.81 -10.55 -6.48
C VAL A 336 -14.81 -11.39 -5.70
N CYS A 337 -14.51 -11.74 -4.46
CA CYS A 337 -15.33 -12.60 -3.62
C CYS A 337 -15.21 -12.18 -2.14
N PRO A 338 -15.67 -10.96 -1.80
CA PRO A 338 -15.47 -10.40 -0.48
C PRO A 338 -16.08 -11.30 0.63
N TRP A 339 -15.29 -11.46 1.71
CA TRP A 339 -15.79 -12.05 2.93
C TRP A 339 -16.52 -10.98 3.74
N VAL A 340 -17.80 -11.18 3.96
CA VAL A 340 -18.64 -10.21 4.66
C VAL A 340 -19.23 -10.81 5.92
N TYR A 341 -19.44 -9.97 6.94
CA TYR A 341 -20.02 -10.36 8.21
C TYR A 341 -21.06 -9.33 8.67
N ARG A 342 -21.98 -9.77 9.54
CA ARG A 342 -23.07 -8.94 10.04
C ARG A 342 -22.55 -7.77 10.87
N SER A 343 -23.00 -6.56 10.55
CA SER A 343 -22.62 -5.33 11.27
C SER A 343 -23.39 -5.10 12.57
N ASP A 344 -24.46 -5.84 12.81
CA ASP A 344 -25.32 -5.77 13.99
C ASP A 344 -24.96 -6.78 15.09
N ASP A 345 -23.97 -7.66 14.86
CA ASP A 345 -23.44 -8.55 15.89
C ASP A 345 -22.58 -7.74 16.88
N PRO A 346 -22.86 -7.81 18.18
CA PRO A 346 -22.07 -7.08 19.18
C PRO A 346 -20.63 -7.58 19.35
N ASP A 347 -20.33 -8.81 18.93
CA ASP A 347 -18.98 -9.39 18.91
C ASP A 347 -18.44 -9.46 17.47
N PRO A 348 -17.56 -8.54 17.06
CA PRO A 348 -17.02 -8.53 15.70
C PRO A 348 -16.21 -9.79 15.33
N PHE A 349 -15.55 -10.44 16.31
CA PHE A 349 -14.81 -11.69 16.05
C PHE A 349 -15.76 -12.87 15.84
N HIS A 350 -16.82 -12.97 16.65
CA HIS A 350 -17.88 -13.95 16.41
C HIS A 350 -18.52 -13.71 15.04
N ALA A 351 -18.83 -12.47 14.69
CA ALA A 351 -19.42 -12.10 13.41
C ALA A 351 -18.53 -12.51 12.22
N VAL A 352 -17.23 -12.20 12.25
CA VAL A 352 -16.32 -12.51 11.14
C VAL A 352 -16.06 -14.02 10.99
N GLN A 353 -16.04 -14.77 12.08
CA GLN A 353 -15.92 -16.23 12.04
C GLN A 353 -17.16 -16.89 11.41
N ASN A 354 -18.34 -16.31 11.63
CA ASN A 354 -19.62 -16.75 11.07
C ASN A 354 -20.04 -15.98 9.81
N GLY A 355 -19.12 -15.23 9.18
CA GLY A 355 -19.35 -14.52 7.93
C GLY A 355 -19.60 -15.43 6.72
N ALA A 356 -19.74 -14.82 5.55
CA ALA A 356 -19.95 -15.52 4.30
C ALA A 356 -19.32 -14.79 3.11
N ARG A 357 -19.08 -15.50 1.99
CA ARG A 357 -18.65 -14.86 0.74
C ARG A 357 -19.85 -14.29 0.00
N LEU A 358 -19.85 -13.02 -0.29
CA LEU A 358 -20.96 -12.26 -0.88
C LEU A 358 -21.56 -12.95 -2.12
N PHE A 359 -20.74 -13.46 -3.04
CA PHE A 359 -21.20 -14.02 -4.30
C PHE A 359 -21.26 -15.56 -4.32
N SER A 360 -20.92 -16.20 -3.20
CA SER A 360 -20.83 -17.67 -3.10
C SER A 360 -21.77 -18.23 -2.02
N SER A 361 -22.90 -17.56 -1.81
CA SER A 361 -23.83 -17.86 -0.71
C SER A 361 -25.28 -17.94 -1.21
N PRO A 362 -25.62 -18.92 -2.10
CA PRO A 362 -26.95 -19.00 -2.70
C PRO A 362 -28.06 -19.39 -1.72
N ALA A 363 -27.73 -20.01 -0.58
CA ALA A 363 -28.72 -20.44 0.43
C ALA A 363 -28.04 -20.63 1.79
N LEU A 364 -27.93 -19.53 2.56
CA LEU A 364 -27.44 -19.58 3.94
C LEU A 364 -28.52 -19.05 4.88
N ALA A 365 -28.96 -19.86 5.83
CA ALA A 365 -30.05 -19.51 6.77
C ALA A 365 -29.69 -18.31 7.66
N ASP A 366 -28.42 -18.16 8.00
CA ASP A 366 -27.88 -17.05 8.80
C ASP A 366 -27.54 -15.79 7.98
N HIS A 367 -27.51 -15.90 6.63
CA HIS A 367 -27.26 -14.79 5.71
C HIS A 367 -28.25 -14.80 4.52
N PRO A 368 -29.57 -14.78 4.75
CA PRO A 368 -30.57 -14.92 3.68
C PRO A 368 -30.48 -13.81 2.63
N ASP A 369 -30.06 -12.62 3.04
CA ASP A 369 -29.98 -11.45 2.15
C ASP A 369 -28.90 -11.59 1.08
N LEU A 370 -27.89 -12.43 1.28
CA LEU A 370 -26.79 -12.64 0.32
C LEU A 370 -27.19 -13.53 -0.85
N ALA A 371 -28.24 -14.36 -0.70
CA ALA A 371 -28.66 -15.33 -1.73
C ALA A 371 -28.98 -14.67 -3.08
N ARG A 372 -29.52 -13.45 -3.09
CA ARG A 372 -29.86 -12.71 -4.31
C ARG A 372 -28.64 -12.29 -5.14
N TYR A 373 -27.45 -12.21 -4.50
CA TYR A 373 -26.20 -11.85 -5.17
C TYR A 373 -25.39 -13.05 -5.62
N ALA A 374 -25.83 -14.27 -5.31
CA ALA A 374 -25.07 -15.47 -5.60
C ALA A 374 -24.75 -15.58 -7.09
N ILE A 375 -23.48 -15.80 -7.40
CA ILE A 375 -22.98 -16.13 -8.74
C ILE A 375 -22.76 -17.65 -8.82
N ALA A 376 -22.15 -18.25 -7.79
CA ALA A 376 -22.04 -19.69 -7.68
C ALA A 376 -23.42 -20.31 -7.39
N ARG A 377 -23.73 -21.42 -8.07
CA ARG A 377 -24.95 -22.19 -7.86
C ARG A 377 -24.76 -23.20 -6.71
N ALA A 378 -25.86 -23.64 -6.12
CA ALA A 378 -25.84 -24.59 -5.00
C ALA A 378 -25.13 -25.92 -5.33
N ASP A 379 -25.23 -26.38 -6.57
CA ASP A 379 -24.57 -27.61 -7.07
C ASP A 379 -23.06 -27.43 -7.30
N GLN A 380 -22.56 -26.20 -7.24
CA GLN A 380 -21.14 -25.87 -7.37
C GLN A 380 -20.45 -25.66 -6.01
N LEU A 381 -21.16 -25.79 -4.91
CA LEU A 381 -20.62 -25.66 -3.56
C LEU A 381 -20.23 -27.01 -2.98
N ALA A 382 -19.14 -27.05 -2.23
CA ALA A 382 -18.68 -28.22 -1.51
C ALA A 382 -19.52 -28.47 -0.23
N THR A 383 -20.84 -28.64 -0.38
CA THR A 383 -21.80 -28.79 0.74
C THR A 383 -21.87 -30.20 1.33
N GLY A 384 -21.19 -31.15 0.74
CA GLY A 384 -21.17 -32.55 1.18
C GLY A 384 -19.94 -32.91 1.99
N GLY A 385 -19.90 -32.55 3.28
CA GLY A 385 -18.77 -32.87 4.15
C GLY A 385 -18.34 -31.76 5.08
N ASP A 386 -17.14 -31.87 5.68
CA ASP A 386 -16.59 -30.92 6.65
C ASP A 386 -15.93 -29.66 6.02
N VAL A 387 -16.32 -29.29 4.80
CA VAL A 387 -15.74 -28.10 4.15
C VAL A 387 -16.37 -26.84 4.71
N ALA A 388 -15.56 -26.04 5.40
CA ALA A 388 -16.01 -24.76 5.95
C ALA A 388 -16.27 -23.75 4.82
N ARG A 389 -17.31 -22.89 4.95
CA ARG A 389 -17.65 -21.89 3.93
C ARG A 389 -16.58 -20.82 3.68
N HIS A 390 -15.57 -20.73 4.55
CA HIS A 390 -14.40 -19.88 4.34
C HIS A 390 -13.26 -20.58 3.60
N ALA A 391 -13.33 -21.90 3.42
CA ALA A 391 -12.30 -22.65 2.70
C ALA A 391 -12.17 -22.21 1.24
N ASP A 392 -10.98 -22.33 0.69
CA ASP A 392 -10.70 -21.93 -0.69
C ASP A 392 -11.50 -22.75 -1.71
N GLU A 393 -11.72 -24.02 -1.41
CA GLU A 393 -12.50 -25.00 -2.19
C GLU A 393 -14.02 -24.96 -1.93
N TRP A 394 -14.54 -24.03 -1.15
CA TRP A 394 -15.98 -23.88 -0.92
C TRP A 394 -16.77 -23.79 -2.23
N VAL A 395 -16.24 -23.10 -3.24
CA VAL A 395 -16.72 -23.18 -4.63
C VAL A 395 -15.85 -24.16 -5.37
N ALA A 396 -16.45 -25.23 -5.93
CA ALA A 396 -15.73 -26.31 -6.58
C ALA A 396 -15.65 -26.21 -8.11
N GLY A 397 -16.44 -25.32 -8.72
CA GLY A 397 -16.45 -25.14 -10.17
C GLY A 397 -17.20 -23.89 -10.60
N LEU A 398 -16.77 -23.26 -11.69
CA LEU A 398 -17.43 -22.10 -12.31
C LEU A 398 -17.35 -22.22 -13.82
N ASP A 399 -18.42 -21.84 -14.51
CA ASP A 399 -18.38 -21.63 -15.96
C ASP A 399 -17.74 -20.26 -16.32
N PRO A 400 -17.34 -20.04 -17.58
CA PRO A 400 -16.68 -18.79 -18.00
C PRO A 400 -17.51 -17.54 -17.74
N GLU A 401 -18.82 -17.57 -17.91
CA GLU A 401 -19.71 -16.44 -17.67
C GLU A 401 -19.73 -16.06 -16.18
N GLN A 402 -19.73 -17.05 -15.30
CA GLN A 402 -19.64 -16.80 -13.86
C GLN A 402 -18.30 -16.17 -13.47
N VAL A 403 -17.19 -16.63 -14.08
CA VAL A 403 -15.86 -15.99 -13.87
C VAL A 403 -15.88 -14.54 -14.30
N ASP A 404 -16.54 -14.21 -15.41
CA ASP A 404 -16.70 -12.83 -15.88
C ASP A 404 -17.49 -11.96 -14.88
N ARG A 405 -18.55 -12.52 -14.30
CA ARG A 405 -19.34 -11.83 -13.28
C ARG A 405 -18.54 -11.60 -11.99
N TYR A 406 -17.77 -12.58 -11.52
CA TYR A 406 -16.85 -12.40 -10.40
C TYR A 406 -15.77 -11.36 -10.68
N ALA A 407 -15.35 -11.20 -11.92
CA ALA A 407 -14.31 -10.28 -12.35
C ALA A 407 -14.77 -8.81 -12.45
N THR A 408 -16.06 -8.50 -12.30
CA THR A 408 -16.65 -7.19 -12.63
C THR A 408 -15.84 -6.01 -12.11
N LEU A 409 -15.54 -5.97 -10.81
CA LEU A 409 -14.78 -4.85 -10.22
C LEU A 409 -13.30 -4.89 -10.59
N LEU A 410 -12.68 -6.06 -10.61
CA LEU A 410 -11.27 -6.18 -10.98
C LEU A 410 -11.05 -5.82 -12.46
N SER A 411 -12.01 -6.15 -13.35
CA SER A 411 -11.96 -5.76 -14.76
C SER A 411 -11.78 -4.25 -14.96
N VAL A 412 -12.42 -3.43 -14.11
CA VAL A 412 -12.30 -1.96 -14.17
C VAL A 412 -10.84 -1.50 -14.02
N ILE A 413 -10.13 -2.10 -13.07
CA ILE A 413 -8.71 -1.80 -12.83
C ILE A 413 -7.85 -2.31 -13.99
N MET A 414 -8.15 -3.51 -14.48
CA MET A 414 -7.41 -4.14 -15.57
C MET A 414 -7.60 -3.40 -16.88
N ASP A 415 -8.79 -2.89 -17.15
CA ASP A 415 -9.10 -2.14 -18.37
C ASP A 415 -8.42 -0.77 -18.36
N GLU A 416 -8.37 -0.09 -17.21
CA GLU A 416 -7.61 1.16 -17.08
C GLU A 416 -6.10 0.89 -17.25
N ALA A 417 -5.55 -0.18 -16.67
CA ALA A 417 -4.16 -0.56 -16.86
C ALA A 417 -3.83 -0.85 -18.34
N ARG A 418 -4.68 -1.62 -19.02
CA ARG A 418 -4.52 -1.92 -20.46
C ARG A 418 -4.61 -0.67 -21.34
N SER A 419 -5.54 0.24 -21.03
CA SER A 419 -5.68 1.49 -21.78
C SER A 419 -4.40 2.32 -21.78
N ARG A 420 -3.54 2.10 -20.78
CA ARG A 420 -2.23 2.76 -20.64
C ARG A 420 -1.06 1.88 -21.11
N GLY A 421 -1.33 0.72 -21.68
CA GLY A 421 -0.30 -0.20 -22.18
C GLY A 421 0.50 -0.91 -21.07
N LEU A 422 -0.03 -0.97 -19.85
CA LEU A 422 0.64 -1.65 -18.75
C LEU A 422 0.53 -3.18 -18.88
N ASP A 423 1.63 -3.87 -18.61
CA ASP A 423 1.66 -5.32 -18.50
C ASP A 423 0.86 -5.74 -17.24
N PRO A 424 -0.12 -6.66 -17.33
CA PRO A 424 -0.83 -7.20 -16.16
C PRO A 424 0.09 -7.70 -15.05
N ARG A 425 1.27 -8.23 -15.40
CA ARG A 425 2.28 -8.68 -14.43
C ARG A 425 2.93 -7.54 -13.63
N SER A 426 2.69 -6.27 -14.03
CA SER A 426 3.08 -5.10 -13.23
C SER A 426 2.11 -4.82 -12.07
N ILE A 427 0.97 -5.51 -12.01
CA ILE A 427 0.00 -5.37 -10.93
C ILE A 427 0.34 -6.39 -9.83
N ALA A 428 0.69 -5.89 -8.67
CA ALA A 428 1.11 -6.70 -7.53
C ALA A 428 -0.11 -7.07 -6.67
N CYS A 429 -0.67 -8.27 -6.86
CA CYS A 429 -1.85 -8.73 -6.12
C CYS A 429 -1.47 -9.38 -4.79
N GLU A 430 -1.88 -8.79 -3.68
CA GLU A 430 -1.66 -9.39 -2.37
C GLU A 430 -2.63 -10.54 -2.11
N THR A 431 -2.40 -11.64 -2.79
CA THR A 431 -3.04 -12.93 -2.51
C THR A 431 -2.04 -13.79 -1.75
N LEU A 432 -2.34 -14.04 -0.48
CA LEU A 432 -1.47 -14.80 0.45
C LEU A 432 -1.83 -16.29 0.47
N SER A 433 -1.92 -16.93 1.66
CA SER A 433 -2.27 -18.35 1.77
C SER A 433 -3.69 -18.65 1.30
N THR A 434 -4.62 -17.73 1.54
CA THR A 434 -6.03 -17.88 1.16
C THR A 434 -6.25 -17.40 -0.27
N GLN A 435 -6.68 -18.30 -1.15
CA GLN A 435 -7.01 -18.00 -2.55
C GLN A 435 -8.27 -18.76 -2.98
N PRO A 436 -9.46 -18.23 -2.64
CA PRO A 436 -10.71 -18.87 -3.01
C PRO A 436 -10.79 -19.19 -4.50
N TYR A 437 -11.41 -20.30 -4.85
CA TYR A 437 -11.51 -20.75 -6.26
C TYR A 437 -11.99 -19.65 -7.23
N PRO A 438 -13.01 -18.82 -6.91
CA PRO A 438 -13.39 -17.70 -7.78
C PRO A 438 -12.25 -16.70 -8.02
N LEU A 439 -11.52 -16.32 -6.95
CA LEU A 439 -10.36 -15.43 -7.07
C LEU A 439 -9.27 -16.05 -7.93
N LYS A 440 -8.95 -17.32 -7.72
CA LYS A 440 -7.97 -18.07 -8.53
C LYS A 440 -8.32 -17.98 -10.02
N ARG A 441 -9.57 -18.27 -10.39
CA ARG A 441 -10.04 -18.26 -11.78
C ARG A 441 -9.98 -16.86 -12.41
N VAL A 442 -10.33 -15.82 -11.63
CA VAL A 442 -10.23 -14.42 -12.09
C VAL A 442 -8.77 -13.99 -12.27
N MET A 443 -7.88 -14.35 -11.35
CA MET A 443 -6.45 -14.05 -11.49
C MET A 443 -5.83 -14.76 -12.70
N GLU A 444 -6.15 -16.03 -12.93
CA GLU A 444 -5.74 -16.79 -14.11
C GLU A 444 -6.19 -16.12 -15.41
N ARG A 445 -7.45 -15.65 -15.48
CA ARG A 445 -8.00 -14.92 -16.64
C ARG A 445 -7.19 -13.68 -17.00
N PHE A 446 -6.66 -12.95 -16.02
CA PHE A 446 -5.89 -11.73 -16.22
C PHE A 446 -4.38 -11.96 -16.25
N GLY A 447 -3.89 -13.17 -16.02
CA GLY A 447 -2.46 -13.47 -15.92
C GLY A 447 -1.78 -12.83 -14.72
N LEU A 448 -2.50 -12.66 -13.61
CA LEU A 448 -2.01 -12.05 -12.38
C LEU A 448 -1.32 -13.09 -11.49
N GLY A 449 -0.18 -12.71 -10.91
CA GLY A 449 0.54 -13.49 -9.92
C GLY A 449 0.13 -13.16 -8.48
N ARG A 450 0.53 -14.02 -7.54
CA ARG A 450 0.29 -13.87 -6.12
C ARG A 450 1.53 -13.42 -5.35
N PHE A 451 1.35 -13.02 -4.10
CA PHE A 451 2.46 -12.76 -3.17
C PHE A 451 2.98 -14.07 -2.55
N ARG A 452 4.31 -14.22 -2.54
CA ARG A 452 5.01 -15.29 -1.81
C ARG A 452 5.93 -14.67 -0.77
N VAL A 453 5.45 -14.65 0.48
CA VAL A 453 6.17 -14.09 1.64
C VAL A 453 6.97 -15.21 2.29
N THR A 454 8.23 -15.36 1.90
CA THR A 454 9.03 -16.58 2.16
C THR A 454 9.34 -16.82 3.63
N GLN A 455 9.32 -15.81 4.49
CA GLN A 455 9.42 -16.05 5.94
C GLN A 455 8.24 -16.84 6.54
N LYS A 456 7.10 -16.92 5.82
CA LYS A 456 5.90 -17.72 6.22
C LYS A 456 5.94 -19.16 5.70
N MET A 457 6.96 -19.49 4.90
CA MET A 457 7.12 -20.78 4.23
C MET A 457 7.23 -21.94 5.23
N ASP A 458 6.47 -23.01 4.99
CA ASP A 458 6.74 -24.33 5.56
C ASP A 458 7.73 -25.08 4.66
N VAL A 459 8.98 -25.21 5.14
CA VAL A 459 10.04 -25.88 4.36
C VAL A 459 9.83 -27.38 4.24
N GLY A 460 8.99 -27.98 5.12
CA GLY A 460 8.64 -29.40 5.13
C GLY A 460 7.55 -29.77 4.13
N ASP A 461 6.76 -28.79 3.68
CA ASP A 461 5.70 -29.00 2.71
C ASP A 461 6.14 -28.60 1.29
N PRO A 462 6.37 -29.54 0.36
CA PRO A 462 6.72 -29.22 -1.02
C PRO A 462 5.67 -28.38 -1.77
N GLY A 463 4.40 -28.47 -1.36
CA GLY A 463 3.29 -27.74 -1.96
C GLY A 463 3.03 -26.37 -1.33
N ASP A 464 3.82 -25.95 -0.32
CA ASP A 464 3.58 -24.68 0.37
C ASP A 464 3.62 -23.48 -0.58
N VAL A 465 2.58 -22.66 -0.50
CA VAL A 465 2.36 -21.51 -1.41
C VAL A 465 3.41 -20.40 -1.28
N TYR A 466 4.17 -20.37 -0.19
CA TYR A 466 5.20 -19.37 0.04
C TYR A 466 6.61 -19.83 -0.39
N ARG A 467 6.76 -21.07 -0.84
CA ARG A 467 8.02 -21.56 -1.38
C ARG A 467 8.31 -20.94 -2.75
N THR A 468 9.55 -20.57 -2.97
CA THR A 468 10.02 -19.94 -4.21
C THR A 468 10.12 -20.92 -5.37
N ASP A 469 10.31 -22.22 -5.11
CA ASP A 469 10.31 -23.28 -6.12
C ASP A 469 8.89 -23.58 -6.68
N ASN A 470 7.85 -23.07 -6.05
CA ASN A 470 6.47 -23.09 -6.56
C ASN A 470 6.09 -21.76 -7.27
N ALA A 471 7.02 -20.81 -7.39
CA ALA A 471 6.74 -19.52 -8.01
C ALA A 471 6.63 -19.63 -9.53
N VAL A 472 5.77 -18.81 -10.11
CA VAL A 472 5.64 -18.62 -11.56
C VAL A 472 6.04 -17.18 -11.94
N GLU A 473 6.28 -16.92 -13.23
CA GLU A 473 6.78 -15.62 -13.72
C GLU A 473 6.00 -14.41 -13.21
N ALA A 474 4.68 -14.51 -13.12
CA ALA A 474 3.81 -13.42 -12.71
C ALA A 474 3.84 -13.16 -11.20
N ASP A 475 4.33 -14.09 -10.38
CA ASP A 475 4.33 -13.97 -8.93
C ASP A 475 5.25 -12.84 -8.44
N TRP A 476 4.94 -12.33 -7.26
CA TRP A 476 5.72 -11.36 -6.54
C TRP A 476 6.32 -12.02 -5.30
N VAL A 477 7.64 -12.14 -5.25
CA VAL A 477 8.36 -12.80 -4.16
C VAL A 477 9.01 -11.77 -3.23
N MET A 478 8.98 -12.05 -1.93
CA MET A 478 9.55 -11.19 -0.90
C MET A 478 9.93 -11.99 0.35
N MET A 479 10.89 -11.49 1.12
CA MET A 479 11.21 -12.07 2.43
C MET A 479 10.12 -11.76 3.45
N GLY A 480 9.73 -10.50 3.56
CA GLY A 480 8.68 -9.96 4.38
C GLY A 480 8.08 -8.69 3.78
N ASN A 481 7.13 -8.08 4.47
CA ASN A 481 6.49 -6.82 4.12
C ASN A 481 6.20 -5.99 5.39
N HIS A 482 5.51 -4.87 5.24
CA HIS A 482 5.18 -3.96 6.35
C HIS A 482 4.30 -4.59 7.46
N ASP A 483 3.61 -5.69 7.19
CA ASP A 483 2.74 -6.43 8.14
C ASP A 483 3.42 -7.65 8.75
N THR A 484 4.70 -7.82 8.49
CA THR A 484 5.47 -8.92 9.05
C THR A 484 6.60 -8.39 9.92
N ARG A 485 7.10 -9.21 10.84
CA ARG A 485 8.38 -8.92 11.48
C ARG A 485 9.47 -8.88 10.42
N PRO A 486 10.45 -7.97 10.52
CA PRO A 486 11.60 -8.01 9.62
C PRO A 486 12.29 -9.37 9.64
N ILE A 487 12.87 -9.78 8.50
CA ILE A 487 13.51 -11.10 8.37
C ILE A 487 14.62 -11.32 9.40
N TRP A 488 15.32 -10.26 9.79
CA TRP A 488 16.38 -10.28 10.80
C TRP A 488 15.87 -10.73 12.17
N ALA A 489 14.76 -10.17 12.63
CA ALA A 489 14.10 -10.59 13.88
C ALA A 489 13.49 -11.99 13.74
N ARG A 490 12.94 -12.32 12.58
CA ARG A 490 12.34 -13.64 12.34
C ARG A 490 13.38 -14.76 12.39
N ILE A 491 14.58 -14.54 11.86
CA ILE A 491 15.66 -15.52 11.94
C ILE A 491 16.13 -15.68 13.39
N ALA A 492 16.23 -14.60 14.15
CA ALA A 492 16.55 -14.69 15.59
C ALA A 492 15.54 -15.55 16.38
N GLU A 493 14.25 -15.46 16.04
CA GLU A 493 13.23 -16.34 16.61
C GLU A 493 13.43 -17.81 16.22
N TRP A 494 13.76 -18.07 14.94
CA TRP A 494 14.03 -19.44 14.48
C TRP A 494 15.27 -20.03 15.14
N GLU A 495 16.30 -19.22 15.40
CA GLU A 495 17.47 -19.62 16.17
C GLU A 495 17.07 -20.09 17.58
N ALA A 496 16.30 -19.25 18.28
CA ALA A 496 15.79 -19.57 19.62
C ALA A 496 14.87 -20.80 19.66
N GLN A 497 14.17 -21.09 18.57
CA GLN A 497 13.24 -22.23 18.41
C GLN A 497 13.94 -23.49 17.85
N GLY A 498 15.23 -23.45 17.51
CA GLY A 498 15.96 -24.56 16.90
C GLY A 498 15.56 -24.89 15.44
N ARG A 499 14.88 -23.96 14.74
CA ARG A 499 14.32 -24.16 13.40
C ARG A 499 15.25 -23.77 12.24
N ILE A 500 16.49 -23.43 12.53
CA ILE A 500 17.48 -22.96 11.55
C ILE A 500 17.94 -24.07 10.59
N ARG A 501 18.12 -25.31 11.09
CA ARG A 501 18.76 -26.39 10.33
C ARG A 501 18.00 -26.77 9.06
N ASP A 502 16.68 -26.89 9.16
CA ASP A 502 15.84 -27.32 8.02
C ASP A 502 15.78 -26.21 6.96
N ARG A 503 15.71 -24.95 7.40
CA ARG A 503 15.74 -23.79 6.51
C ARG A 503 17.09 -23.66 5.81
N ALA A 504 18.19 -23.83 6.55
CA ALA A 504 19.53 -23.83 5.96
C ALA A 504 19.72 -24.97 4.95
N ALA A 505 19.16 -26.15 5.24
CA ALA A 505 19.20 -27.28 4.32
C ALA A 505 18.39 -27.02 3.05
N TYR A 506 17.22 -26.40 3.16
CA TYR A 506 16.41 -25.99 2.00
C TYR A 506 17.18 -25.01 1.12
N LEU A 507 17.66 -23.91 1.68
CA LEU A 507 18.37 -22.85 0.96
C LEU A 507 19.66 -23.36 0.31
N ALA A 508 20.44 -24.19 1.04
CA ALA A 508 21.69 -24.74 0.51
C ALA A 508 21.45 -25.64 -0.69
N ARG A 509 20.39 -26.48 -0.70
CA ARG A 509 20.07 -27.33 -1.86
C ARG A 509 19.77 -26.50 -3.11
N ARG A 510 19.19 -25.32 -2.97
CA ARG A 510 18.82 -24.45 -4.08
C ARG A 510 19.97 -23.57 -4.58
N LEU A 511 20.86 -23.16 -3.68
CA LEU A 511 21.87 -22.12 -3.95
C LEU A 511 23.29 -22.66 -4.10
N ALA A 512 23.60 -23.84 -3.52
CA ALA A 512 24.98 -24.33 -3.53
C ALA A 512 25.42 -24.81 -4.92
N PRO A 513 26.63 -24.48 -5.37
CA PRO A 513 27.27 -25.17 -6.47
C PRO A 513 27.35 -26.67 -6.22
N ARG A 514 27.48 -27.46 -7.28
CA ARG A 514 27.64 -28.93 -7.17
C ARG A 514 28.81 -29.27 -6.25
N GLY A 515 28.58 -30.13 -5.26
CA GLY A 515 29.57 -30.57 -4.27
C GLY A 515 29.78 -29.63 -3.07
N GLU A 516 29.14 -28.48 -3.01
CA GLU A 516 29.31 -27.49 -1.93
C GLU A 516 28.07 -27.36 -0.98
N VAL A 517 27.07 -28.25 -1.12
CA VAL A 517 25.80 -28.15 -0.36
C VAL A 517 26.04 -28.16 1.15
N ASP A 518 26.87 -29.09 1.67
CA ASP A 518 27.11 -29.19 3.11
C ASP A 518 27.90 -27.98 3.65
N ALA A 519 28.86 -27.48 2.89
CA ALA A 519 29.62 -26.29 3.26
C ALA A 519 28.76 -25.06 3.30
N LEU A 520 27.89 -24.85 2.30
CA LEU A 520 26.96 -23.71 2.29
C LEU A 520 25.92 -23.85 3.40
N ARG A 521 25.38 -25.06 3.62
CA ARG A 521 24.44 -25.33 4.72
C ARG A 521 25.02 -24.95 6.08
N ALA A 522 26.26 -25.35 6.34
CA ALA A 522 26.95 -25.02 7.59
C ALA A 522 27.13 -23.51 7.77
N ARG A 523 27.50 -22.79 6.71
CA ARG A 523 27.62 -21.32 6.73
C ARG A 523 26.27 -20.63 7.00
N ILE A 524 25.21 -21.02 6.28
CA ILE A 524 23.87 -20.46 6.46
C ILE A 524 23.37 -20.72 7.88
N ALA A 525 23.59 -21.93 8.41
CA ALA A 525 23.14 -22.29 9.75
C ALA A 525 23.95 -21.61 10.88
N GLY A 526 25.18 -21.19 10.60
CA GLY A 526 26.11 -20.63 11.58
C GLY A 526 26.15 -19.10 11.61
N ASP A 527 25.55 -18.41 10.63
CA ASP A 527 25.61 -16.96 10.52
C ASP A 527 24.30 -16.36 10.01
N ARG A 528 23.68 -15.49 10.83
CA ARG A 528 22.39 -14.84 10.55
C ARG A 528 22.44 -14.00 9.28
N GLY A 529 23.50 -13.22 9.09
CA GLY A 529 23.70 -12.40 7.90
C GLY A 529 23.71 -13.26 6.64
N THR A 530 24.49 -14.34 6.65
CA THR A 530 24.52 -15.30 5.54
C THR A 530 23.15 -15.90 5.26
N MET A 531 22.35 -16.19 6.28
CA MET A 531 20.99 -16.73 6.13
C MET A 531 20.04 -15.72 5.48
N VAL A 532 20.06 -14.44 5.90
CA VAL A 532 19.25 -13.39 5.26
C VAL A 532 19.58 -13.27 3.78
N HIS A 533 20.87 -13.23 3.44
CA HIS A 533 21.31 -13.12 2.05
C HIS A 533 20.98 -14.38 1.22
N ALA A 534 20.99 -15.57 1.85
CA ALA A 534 20.54 -16.80 1.19
C ALA A 534 19.03 -16.77 0.94
N TYR A 535 18.20 -16.25 1.88
CA TYR A 535 16.78 -16.03 1.64
C TYR A 535 16.55 -15.09 0.46
N PHE A 536 17.27 -13.99 0.39
CA PHE A 536 17.12 -13.05 -0.72
C PHE A 536 17.66 -13.65 -2.05
N ALA A 537 18.75 -14.38 -2.02
CA ALA A 537 19.27 -15.08 -3.19
C ALA A 537 18.27 -16.14 -3.71
N ASP A 538 17.54 -16.81 -2.82
CA ASP A 538 16.50 -17.77 -3.18
C ASP A 538 15.31 -17.11 -3.91
N LEU A 539 14.95 -15.84 -3.56
CA LEU A 539 14.01 -15.07 -4.37
C LEU A 539 14.54 -14.85 -5.80
N LEU A 540 15.83 -14.57 -5.91
CA LEU A 540 16.45 -14.26 -7.20
C LEU A 540 16.60 -15.46 -8.13
N VAL A 541 16.69 -16.68 -7.61
CA VAL A 541 16.77 -17.92 -8.43
C VAL A 541 15.40 -18.52 -8.72
N SER A 542 14.31 -17.95 -8.24
CA SER A 542 12.94 -18.37 -8.54
C SER A 542 12.52 -17.97 -9.96
N ASP A 543 11.46 -18.58 -10.50
CA ASP A 543 10.89 -18.19 -11.80
C ASP A 543 10.18 -16.84 -11.77
N ALA A 544 9.82 -16.32 -10.59
CA ALA A 544 9.15 -15.04 -10.43
C ALA A 544 10.00 -13.88 -11.00
N GLN A 545 9.40 -13.05 -11.83
CA GLN A 545 10.06 -11.89 -12.44
C GLN A 545 10.04 -10.65 -11.53
N ASN A 546 9.30 -10.70 -10.42
CA ASN A 546 9.00 -9.55 -9.57
C ASN A 546 9.44 -9.83 -8.13
N VAL A 547 10.23 -8.90 -7.58
CA VAL A 547 10.77 -8.97 -6.21
C VAL A 547 10.42 -7.70 -5.47
N ILE A 548 9.96 -7.82 -4.22
CA ILE A 548 9.79 -6.69 -3.30
C ILE A 548 10.71 -6.87 -2.11
N VAL A 549 11.39 -5.80 -1.73
CA VAL A 549 12.22 -5.72 -0.51
C VAL A 549 11.62 -4.65 0.38
N PHE A 550 11.29 -5.01 1.60
CA PHE A 550 10.83 -4.04 2.59
C PHE A 550 12.03 -3.26 3.16
N PHE A 551 11.88 -1.94 3.37
CA PHE A 551 13.00 -1.09 3.78
C PHE A 551 13.65 -1.53 5.11
N ALA A 552 12.86 -2.06 6.06
CA ALA A 552 13.39 -2.57 7.31
C ALA A 552 14.31 -3.79 7.10
N ASP A 553 13.95 -4.67 6.16
CA ASP A 553 14.80 -5.81 5.76
C ASP A 553 16.09 -5.33 5.08
N LEU A 554 16.01 -4.28 4.24
CA LEU A 554 17.18 -3.70 3.57
C LEU A 554 18.20 -3.16 4.57
N PHE A 555 17.74 -2.44 5.60
CA PHE A 555 18.62 -1.76 6.57
C PHE A 555 18.98 -2.60 7.80
N GLY A 556 18.62 -3.87 7.86
CA GLY A 556 18.97 -4.72 9.00
C GLY A 556 18.19 -4.43 10.28
N THR A 557 17.01 -3.83 10.16
CA THR A 557 16.17 -3.47 11.30
C THR A 557 15.46 -4.71 11.86
N GLU A 558 15.44 -4.86 13.17
CA GLU A 558 14.72 -5.96 13.85
C GLU A 558 13.36 -5.53 14.41
N GLU A 559 13.08 -4.22 14.45
CA GLU A 559 11.85 -3.68 14.97
C GLU A 559 10.67 -3.81 14.00
N THR A 560 9.52 -4.22 14.51
CA THR A 560 8.28 -4.34 13.75
C THR A 560 7.76 -2.95 13.36
N TYR A 561 7.42 -2.78 12.09
CA TYR A 561 6.89 -1.54 11.54
C TYR A 561 5.40 -1.36 11.81
N ASN A 562 4.65 -2.44 11.62
CA ASN A 562 3.22 -2.51 11.88
C ASN A 562 2.84 -3.86 12.45
N ALA A 563 2.04 -3.87 13.51
CA ALA A 563 1.42 -5.06 14.05
C ALA A 563 -0.06 -5.08 13.63
N PRO A 564 -0.45 -5.89 12.65
CA PRO A 564 -1.82 -5.90 12.12
C PRO A 564 -2.86 -6.11 13.22
N GLY A 565 -3.97 -5.36 13.13
CA GLY A 565 -5.05 -5.42 14.12
C GLY A 565 -4.78 -4.68 15.43
N THR A 566 -3.65 -3.97 15.55
CA THR A 566 -3.34 -3.15 16.73
C THR A 566 -3.30 -1.66 16.38
N VAL A 567 -3.59 -0.82 17.37
CA VAL A 567 -3.44 0.63 17.28
C VAL A 567 -2.47 1.05 18.38
N GLY A 568 -1.30 1.54 18.00
CA GLY A 568 -0.27 1.99 18.92
C GLY A 568 0.64 3.04 18.29
N PRO A 569 1.30 3.88 19.11
CA PRO A 569 2.18 4.95 18.61
C PRO A 569 3.45 4.43 17.93
N GLU A 570 3.81 3.18 18.17
CA GLU A 570 4.94 2.48 17.52
C GLU A 570 4.64 2.09 16.08
N ASN A 571 3.36 1.79 15.74
CA ASN A 571 2.96 1.44 14.38
C ASN A 571 3.20 2.62 13.43
N TRP A 572 3.74 2.33 12.25
CA TRP A 572 4.02 3.30 11.18
C TRP A 572 5.05 4.38 11.57
N SER A 573 5.83 4.16 12.65
CA SER A 573 6.77 5.15 13.19
C SER A 573 8.21 4.97 12.69
N LEU A 574 8.63 3.76 12.32
CA LEU A 574 9.99 3.51 11.86
C LEU A 574 10.36 4.35 10.65
N ARG A 575 11.59 4.88 10.66
CA ARG A 575 12.07 5.81 9.67
C ARG A 575 13.53 5.53 9.31
N VAL A 576 13.87 5.71 8.04
CA VAL A 576 15.25 5.71 7.57
C VAL A 576 15.99 6.92 8.16
N ARG A 577 17.13 6.69 8.78
CA ARG A 577 17.93 7.74 9.41
C ARG A 577 18.62 8.63 8.36
N PRO A 578 18.92 9.88 8.65
CA PRO A 578 19.64 10.78 7.73
C PRO A 578 21.03 10.25 7.32
N ASP A 579 21.72 9.55 8.22
CA ASP A 579 23.05 8.96 8.02
C ASP A 579 23.02 7.57 7.34
N TYR A 580 21.88 7.22 6.69
CA TYR A 580 21.60 5.87 6.15
C TYR A 580 22.67 5.37 5.15
N ARG A 581 23.28 6.25 4.36
CA ARG A 581 24.28 5.84 3.34
C ARG A 581 25.53 5.27 3.98
N GLU A 582 26.05 5.95 5.01
CA GLU A 582 27.23 5.53 5.75
C GLU A 582 26.95 4.25 6.55
N ARG A 583 25.81 4.23 7.26
CA ARG A 583 25.37 3.05 8.01
C ARG A 583 25.17 1.84 7.10
N TYR A 584 24.42 2.02 6.00
CA TYR A 584 24.18 0.93 5.05
C TYR A 584 25.50 0.38 4.50
N ARG A 585 26.45 1.26 4.09
CA ARG A 585 27.74 0.82 3.57
C ARG A 585 28.48 -0.05 4.58
N ARG A 586 28.60 0.41 5.82
CA ARG A 586 29.24 -0.35 6.91
C ARG A 586 28.47 -1.66 7.20
N ASP A 587 27.18 -1.59 7.43
CA ASP A 587 26.39 -2.72 7.89
C ASP A 587 26.15 -3.76 6.78
N ALA A 588 26.08 -3.36 5.51
CA ALA A 588 26.05 -4.28 4.36
C ALA A 588 27.41 -4.98 4.16
N GLY A 589 28.53 -4.29 4.42
CA GLY A 589 29.86 -4.89 4.40
C GLY A 589 30.03 -5.99 5.44
N ASP A 590 29.48 -5.77 6.63
CA ASP A 590 29.48 -6.73 7.74
C ASP A 590 28.33 -7.77 7.67
N LEU A 591 27.54 -7.78 6.60
CA LEU A 591 26.33 -8.61 6.41
C LEU A 591 25.27 -8.39 7.52
N ARG A 592 25.20 -7.20 8.11
CA ARG A 592 24.18 -6.77 9.08
C ARG A 592 23.04 -5.95 8.46
N ALA A 593 23.20 -5.58 7.18
CA ALA A 593 22.16 -5.06 6.31
C ALA A 593 22.19 -5.84 4.99
N LEU A 594 21.11 -5.79 4.20
CA LEU A 594 21.01 -6.59 2.97
C LEU A 594 21.97 -6.08 1.89
N ASN A 595 23.06 -6.79 1.66
CA ASN A 595 24.01 -6.54 0.58
C ASN A 595 23.50 -7.19 -0.72
N ILE A 596 22.88 -6.41 -1.59
CA ILE A 596 22.29 -6.88 -2.85
C ILE A 596 23.33 -7.56 -3.74
N ALA A 597 24.56 -7.01 -3.81
CA ALA A 597 25.62 -7.58 -4.62
C ALA A 597 26.07 -8.96 -4.12
N TYR A 598 26.18 -9.14 -2.80
CA TYR A 598 26.51 -10.43 -2.19
C TYR A 598 25.42 -11.48 -2.46
N ALA A 599 24.16 -11.12 -2.29
CA ALA A 599 23.04 -12.01 -2.58
C ALA A 599 22.96 -12.38 -4.08
N CYS A 600 23.20 -11.41 -4.99
CA CYS A 600 23.34 -11.69 -6.42
C CYS A 600 24.52 -12.65 -6.71
N SER A 601 25.64 -12.53 -5.99
CA SER A 601 26.76 -13.47 -6.12
C SER A 601 26.38 -14.89 -5.69
N LEU A 602 25.61 -15.05 -4.62
CA LEU A 602 25.08 -16.35 -4.21
C LEU A 602 24.12 -16.92 -5.28
N ALA A 603 23.19 -16.09 -5.77
CA ALA A 603 22.21 -16.49 -6.77
C ALA A 603 22.86 -16.92 -8.10
N THR A 604 23.84 -16.16 -8.60
CA THR A 604 24.53 -16.48 -9.87
C THR A 604 25.42 -17.72 -9.82
N LYS A 605 25.76 -18.21 -8.63
CA LYS A 605 26.50 -19.49 -8.43
C LYS A 605 25.57 -20.70 -8.29
N SER A 606 24.29 -20.47 -8.11
CA SER A 606 23.29 -21.53 -8.00
C SER A 606 23.22 -22.36 -9.28
N PRO A 607 22.99 -23.67 -9.17
CA PRO A 607 22.72 -24.52 -10.34
C PRO A 607 21.43 -24.15 -11.08
N LEU A 608 20.56 -23.34 -10.46
CA LEU A 608 19.33 -22.84 -11.06
C LEU A 608 19.57 -21.59 -11.93
N ALA A 609 20.72 -20.94 -11.82
CA ALA A 609 21.10 -19.78 -12.64
C ALA A 609 21.86 -20.24 -13.90
N GLU A 610 21.14 -20.86 -14.84
CA GLU A 610 21.72 -21.38 -16.07
C GLU A 610 22.44 -20.28 -16.88
N GLY A 611 23.69 -20.56 -17.33
CA GLY A 611 24.47 -19.65 -18.18
C GLY A 611 25.11 -18.45 -17.49
N ALA A 612 25.08 -18.35 -16.16
CA ALA A 612 25.74 -17.26 -15.44
C ALA A 612 27.27 -17.33 -15.58
N PRO A 613 27.96 -16.28 -16.14
CA PRO A 613 29.41 -16.27 -16.27
C PRO A 613 30.07 -16.25 -14.88
N ARG A 614 31.07 -17.10 -14.65
CA ARG A 614 31.86 -17.13 -13.39
C ARG A 614 32.46 -15.75 -13.04
N GLU A 615 32.89 -15.01 -14.05
CA GLU A 615 33.43 -13.66 -13.90
C GLU A 615 32.41 -12.66 -13.30
N LEU A 616 31.11 -12.82 -13.59
CA LEU A 616 30.07 -11.99 -13.02
C LEU A 616 29.99 -12.20 -11.51
N GLY A 617 30.02 -13.46 -11.04
CA GLY A 617 30.03 -13.77 -9.61
C GLY A 617 31.23 -13.14 -8.89
N GLN A 618 32.44 -13.21 -9.50
CA GLN A 618 33.62 -12.57 -8.93
C GLN A 618 33.53 -11.03 -8.90
N ARG A 619 32.94 -10.43 -9.93
CA ARG A 619 32.69 -8.96 -9.95
C ARG A 619 31.72 -8.55 -8.87
N LEU A 620 30.64 -9.32 -8.65
CA LEU A 620 29.65 -9.08 -7.60
C LEU A 620 30.28 -9.18 -6.21
N GLU A 621 31.15 -10.16 -5.97
CA GLU A 621 31.89 -10.26 -4.71
C GLU A 621 32.81 -9.06 -4.46
N ARG A 622 33.47 -8.54 -5.51
CA ARG A 622 34.27 -7.31 -5.38
C ARG A 622 33.39 -6.11 -5.04
N VAL A 623 32.24 -5.95 -5.71
CA VAL A 623 31.30 -4.88 -5.42
C VAL A 623 30.76 -5.01 -4.00
N ALA A 624 30.42 -6.22 -3.55
CA ALA A 624 29.95 -6.48 -2.20
C ALA A 624 30.97 -6.06 -1.13
N ARG A 625 32.26 -6.31 -1.36
CA ARG A 625 33.36 -5.88 -0.46
C ARG A 625 33.65 -4.38 -0.54
N GLN A 626 33.42 -3.73 -1.68
CA GLN A 626 33.59 -2.28 -1.83
C GLN A 626 32.44 -1.47 -1.22
N SER A 627 31.33 -2.15 -0.95
CA SER A 627 30.22 -1.59 -0.18
C SER A 627 30.49 -1.61 1.34
N ALA A 628 31.63 -2.18 1.76
CA ALA A 628 32.11 -2.24 3.14
C ALA A 628 32.95 -1.00 3.53
#